data_a75470c234e9539b71ebd34b127a75f0
#
_entry.id   a75470c234e9539b71ebd34b127a75f0
#
_cell.length_a   1.000
_cell.length_b   1.000
_cell.length_c   1.000
_cell.angle_alpha   90.00
_cell.angle_beta   90.00
_cell.angle_gamma   90.00
#
_symmetry.space_group_name_H-M   'P 1'
#
loop_
_entity.id
_entity.type
_entity.pdbx_description
1 polymer ?
#
loop_
_entity_poly.entity_id
_entity_poly.type
_entity_poly.pdbx_seq_one_letter_code
_entity_poly.pdbx_strand_id
1 'polypeptide(L)'
;YESSALAGSGIFVSFKDNTSGNYDVYGQHILFAGNLDFGPSGVAIASGTGDQQESSVAYDPDKDEALVCYESPDGSETDIYCNEINLSNSEVGNEIIISEHNYNQNNPYVYWSGQSFMIAWEDTRNSIGVVIDADIYFQEYKDDAISFPSGGEKITTFTQKQERPIIAQYSDDSFVIIWEDYRSTGKEFCANLYGQSYTSLPCCPIGDLNCDGGWNVLDVVTLANCVLANNCAELEYACAGDLNGDGGYNVLDIVTLVNCVLNNNCAG
;
A
#
# COMPACT_ATOMS: atom_id res chain seq x y z
N TYR A 1 15.92 7.26 -14.21
CA TYR A 1 15.20 7.80 -13.05
C TYR A 1 13.70 7.66 -13.27
N GLU A 2 13.01 7.05 -12.35
CA GLU A 2 11.56 6.88 -12.38
C GLU A 2 10.91 7.61 -11.21
N SER A 3 11.41 7.42 -9.99
CA SER A 3 10.83 8.04 -8.80
C SER A 3 11.89 8.40 -7.76
N SER A 4 11.53 9.24 -6.80
CA SER A 4 12.39 9.61 -5.67
C SER A 4 11.61 10.00 -4.43
N ALA A 5 12.20 9.76 -3.27
CA ALA A 5 11.72 10.20 -1.97
C ALA A 5 12.85 10.87 -1.18
N LEU A 6 12.51 11.88 -0.36
CA LEU A 6 13.43 12.37 0.67
C LEU A 6 13.61 11.26 1.71
N ALA A 7 14.83 10.87 1.99
CA ALA A 7 15.16 9.71 2.80
C ALA A 7 16.35 10.00 3.71
N GLY A 8 16.09 10.14 4.99
CA GLY A 8 17.13 10.36 6.01
C GLY A 8 18.06 11.52 5.68
N SER A 9 19.34 11.21 5.45
CA SER A 9 20.39 12.17 5.13
C SER A 9 20.56 12.48 3.63
N GLY A 10 19.61 12.07 2.79
CA GLY A 10 19.71 12.17 1.33
C GLY A 10 18.38 12.09 0.60
N ILE A 11 18.48 11.63 -0.62
CA ILE A 11 17.35 11.32 -1.50
C ILE A 11 17.55 9.89 -1.97
N PHE A 12 16.56 9.04 -1.76
CA PHE A 12 16.50 7.75 -2.42
C PHE A 12 15.85 7.92 -3.80
N VAL A 13 16.47 7.31 -4.81
CA VAL A 13 15.97 7.33 -6.19
C VAL A 13 15.83 5.90 -6.70
N SER A 14 14.73 5.61 -7.38
CA SER A 14 14.57 4.40 -8.16
C SER A 14 14.77 4.68 -9.65
N PHE A 15 15.34 3.73 -10.37
CA PHE A 15 15.60 3.84 -11.79
C PHE A 15 15.63 2.46 -12.44
N LYS A 16 15.37 2.41 -13.72
CA LYS A 16 15.49 1.17 -14.50
C LYS A 16 16.80 1.12 -15.26
N ASP A 17 17.36 -0.08 -15.35
CA ASP A 17 18.57 -0.41 -16.10
C ASP A 17 18.32 -1.64 -16.99
N ASN A 18 18.84 -1.66 -18.19
CA ASN A 18 18.67 -2.77 -19.14
C ASN A 18 19.97 -3.46 -19.52
N THR A 19 21.00 -3.36 -18.72
CA THR A 19 22.30 -3.97 -18.97
C THR A 19 22.25 -5.51 -18.95
N SER A 20 21.26 -6.09 -18.29
CA SER A 20 21.00 -7.53 -18.27
C SER A 20 20.30 -8.06 -19.54
N GLY A 21 19.73 -7.18 -20.38
CA GLY A 21 18.99 -7.52 -21.61
C GLY A 21 17.48 -7.32 -21.51
N ASN A 22 16.96 -7.03 -20.33
CA ASN A 22 15.61 -6.54 -20.01
C ASN A 22 15.74 -5.43 -18.98
N TYR A 23 14.67 -4.68 -18.74
CA TYR A 23 14.67 -3.68 -17.69
C TYR A 23 14.56 -4.33 -16.32
N ASP A 24 15.45 -3.93 -15.41
CA ASP A 24 15.43 -4.26 -13.99
C ASP A 24 15.32 -2.96 -13.19
N VAL A 25 14.70 -2.99 -12.00
CA VAL A 25 14.59 -1.83 -11.11
C VAL A 25 15.76 -1.81 -10.14
N TYR A 26 16.43 -0.67 -10.09
CA TYR A 26 17.53 -0.38 -9.18
C TYR A 26 17.19 0.79 -8.26
N GLY A 27 17.86 0.83 -7.12
CA GLY A 27 17.80 1.93 -6.16
C GLY A 27 19.17 2.52 -5.85
N GLN A 28 19.20 3.82 -5.56
CA GLN A 28 20.38 4.52 -5.08
C GLN A 28 20.01 5.54 -4.01
N HIS A 29 20.73 5.52 -2.90
CA HIS A 29 20.65 6.58 -1.91
C HIS A 29 21.76 7.61 -2.17
N ILE A 30 21.35 8.84 -2.49
CA ILE A 30 22.23 9.97 -2.78
C ILE A 30 22.24 10.89 -1.58
N LEU A 31 23.32 10.90 -0.83
CA LEU A 31 23.48 11.74 0.36
C LEU A 31 23.48 13.23 -0.04
N PHE A 32 23.02 14.11 0.83
CA PHE A 32 23.03 15.56 0.59
C PHE A 32 24.44 16.12 0.36
N ALA A 33 25.49 15.39 0.77
CA ALA A 33 26.88 15.70 0.45
C ALA A 33 27.28 15.33 -1.00
N GLY A 34 26.37 14.72 -1.78
CA GLY A 34 26.57 14.30 -3.16
C GLY A 34 27.23 12.92 -3.33
N ASN A 35 27.45 12.19 -2.25
CA ASN A 35 27.99 10.83 -2.31
C ASN A 35 26.89 9.81 -2.64
N LEU A 36 27.26 8.76 -3.38
CA LEU A 36 26.43 7.60 -3.63
C LEU A 36 26.65 6.59 -2.49
N ASP A 37 25.59 6.26 -1.76
CA ASP A 37 25.67 5.42 -0.57
C ASP A 37 25.76 3.93 -0.92
N PHE A 38 25.06 3.51 -1.97
CA PHE A 38 25.02 2.11 -2.43
C PHE A 38 26.04 1.80 -3.53
N GLY A 39 27.14 2.55 -3.56
CA GLY A 39 28.20 2.39 -4.56
C GLY A 39 27.78 2.95 -5.93
N PRO A 40 28.66 2.80 -6.94
CA PRO A 40 28.48 3.50 -8.22
C PRO A 40 27.31 2.98 -9.10
N SER A 41 26.87 1.75 -8.85
CA SER A 41 25.79 1.11 -9.65
C SER A 41 24.44 1.07 -8.94
N GLY A 42 24.37 1.48 -7.67
CA GLY A 42 23.19 1.27 -6.85
C GLY A 42 23.00 -0.21 -6.48
N VAL A 43 21.81 -0.54 -5.99
CA VAL A 43 21.42 -1.90 -5.60
C VAL A 43 20.23 -2.35 -6.46
N ALA A 44 20.22 -3.62 -6.87
CA ALA A 44 19.08 -4.20 -7.57
C ALA A 44 17.92 -4.38 -6.59
N ILE A 45 16.79 -3.75 -6.87
CA ILE A 45 15.54 -3.88 -6.11
C ILE A 45 14.73 -5.05 -6.66
N ALA A 46 14.53 -5.07 -7.97
CA ALA A 46 13.84 -6.15 -8.67
C ALA A 46 14.60 -6.51 -9.93
N SER A 47 14.78 -7.81 -10.13
CA SER A 47 15.43 -8.34 -11.32
C SER A 47 14.86 -9.73 -11.63
N GLY A 48 14.64 -10.02 -12.91
CA GLY A 48 14.04 -11.27 -13.28
C GLY A 48 13.91 -11.45 -14.80
N THR A 49 12.98 -12.29 -15.19
CA THR A 49 12.63 -12.44 -16.60
C THR A 49 11.59 -11.43 -17.02
N GLY A 50 11.84 -10.71 -18.11
CA GLY A 50 10.97 -9.62 -18.57
C GLY A 50 11.30 -8.27 -17.93
N ASP A 51 10.54 -7.25 -18.28
CA ASP A 51 10.84 -5.88 -17.90
C ASP A 51 10.17 -5.53 -16.55
N GLN A 52 10.98 -5.23 -15.52
CA GLN A 52 10.53 -4.58 -14.29
C GLN A 52 10.73 -3.07 -14.48
N GLN A 53 9.67 -2.29 -14.31
CA GLN A 53 9.69 -0.86 -14.66
C GLN A 53 8.60 -0.04 -13.95
N GLU A 54 8.48 1.26 -14.32
CA GLU A 54 7.49 2.21 -13.82
C GLU A 54 7.44 2.24 -12.29
N SER A 55 8.63 2.34 -11.68
CA SER A 55 8.75 2.27 -10.23
C SER A 55 8.34 3.57 -9.53
N SER A 56 7.76 3.42 -8.35
CA SER A 56 7.43 4.49 -7.42
C SER A 56 8.00 4.19 -6.03
N VAL A 57 8.47 5.21 -5.31
CA VAL A 57 9.12 5.04 -4.01
C VAL A 57 8.56 5.99 -2.97
N ALA A 58 8.38 5.48 -1.73
CA ALA A 58 8.15 6.24 -0.53
C ALA A 58 9.09 5.77 0.59
N TYR A 59 9.31 6.61 1.61
CA TYR A 59 10.26 6.37 2.68
C TYR A 59 9.59 6.46 4.05
N ASP A 60 9.83 5.44 4.87
CA ASP A 60 9.49 5.38 6.29
C ASP A 60 10.68 5.85 7.14
N PRO A 61 10.60 7.03 7.77
CA PRO A 61 11.69 7.57 8.57
C PRO A 61 11.90 6.84 9.90
N ASP A 62 10.90 6.14 10.41
CA ASP A 62 10.99 5.46 11.71
C ASP A 62 11.76 4.14 11.60
N LYS A 63 11.65 3.46 10.47
CA LYS A 63 12.38 2.21 10.19
C LYS A 63 13.68 2.43 9.38
N ASP A 64 13.91 3.63 8.84
CA ASP A 64 14.95 3.93 7.86
C ASP A 64 14.86 3.03 6.62
N GLU A 65 13.63 2.85 6.13
CA GLU A 65 13.30 1.96 5.03
C GLU A 65 12.54 2.68 3.92
N ALA A 66 12.83 2.33 2.68
CA ALA A 66 12.05 2.76 1.53
C ALA A 66 11.27 1.57 0.96
N LEU A 67 10.01 1.80 0.59
CA LEU A 67 9.22 0.86 -0.19
C LEU A 67 9.28 1.29 -1.66
N VAL A 68 9.71 0.38 -2.52
CA VAL A 68 9.76 0.57 -3.98
C VAL A 68 8.75 -0.36 -4.61
N CYS A 69 7.70 0.21 -5.20
CA CYS A 69 6.68 -0.54 -5.94
C CYS A 69 6.93 -0.39 -7.45
N TYR A 70 6.66 -1.42 -8.22
CA TYR A 70 6.98 -1.49 -9.65
C TYR A 70 6.04 -2.44 -10.39
N GLU A 71 6.02 -2.31 -11.71
CA GLU A 71 5.42 -3.27 -12.62
C GLU A 71 6.37 -4.43 -12.86
N SER A 72 5.86 -5.65 -12.79
CA SER A 72 6.59 -6.86 -13.18
C SER A 72 5.71 -7.77 -14.02
N PRO A 73 6.28 -8.41 -15.08
CA PRO A 73 5.48 -9.29 -15.92
C PRO A 73 5.14 -10.60 -15.21
N ASP A 74 3.87 -11.01 -15.35
CA ASP A 74 3.41 -12.38 -15.14
C ASP A 74 2.85 -12.94 -16.44
N GLY A 75 3.66 -13.76 -17.12
CA GLY A 75 3.32 -14.30 -18.44
C GLY A 75 3.21 -13.22 -19.52
N SER A 76 1.99 -12.87 -19.93
CA SER A 76 1.70 -11.84 -20.93
C SER A 76 1.13 -10.55 -20.34
N GLU A 77 0.94 -10.52 -19.05
CA GLU A 77 0.30 -9.45 -18.29
C GLU A 77 1.32 -8.83 -17.32
N THR A 78 0.96 -7.72 -16.71
CA THR A 78 1.79 -7.04 -15.71
C THR A 78 1.04 -6.93 -14.41
N ASP A 79 1.74 -7.11 -13.30
CA ASP A 79 1.24 -7.04 -11.94
C ASP A 79 2.04 -6.04 -11.10
N ILE A 80 1.55 -5.69 -9.91
CA ILE A 80 2.20 -4.77 -9.00
C ILE A 80 2.85 -5.52 -7.85
N TYR A 81 4.16 -5.34 -7.76
CA TYR A 81 5.00 -5.83 -6.68
C TYR A 81 5.73 -4.70 -6.00
N CYS A 82 6.17 -4.94 -4.77
CA CYS A 82 7.04 -4.01 -4.05
C CYS A 82 8.17 -4.76 -3.34
N ASN A 83 9.27 -4.06 -3.07
CA ASN A 83 10.30 -4.50 -2.14
C ASN A 83 10.62 -3.38 -1.16
N GLU A 84 10.84 -3.74 0.08
CA GLU A 84 11.46 -2.85 1.06
C GLU A 84 12.97 -2.83 0.89
N ILE A 85 13.58 -1.69 1.12
CA ILE A 85 15.03 -1.56 1.20
C ILE A 85 15.41 -0.79 2.46
N ASN A 86 16.26 -1.39 3.28
CA ASN A 86 16.84 -0.74 4.44
C ASN A 86 18.02 0.15 4.01
N LEU A 87 17.95 1.45 4.31
CA LEU A 87 18.93 2.41 3.83
C LEU A 87 20.25 2.34 4.59
N SER A 88 20.24 1.85 5.83
CA SER A 88 21.46 1.75 6.66
C SER A 88 22.42 0.66 6.18
N ASN A 89 21.92 -0.42 5.56
CA ASN A 89 22.73 -1.58 5.16
C ASN A 89 22.55 -2.00 3.69
N SER A 90 21.68 -1.30 2.94
CA SER A 90 21.31 -1.60 1.55
C SER A 90 20.69 -3.00 1.34
N GLU A 91 20.15 -3.60 2.40
CA GLU A 91 19.47 -4.89 2.31
C GLU A 91 18.09 -4.72 1.67
N VAL A 92 17.83 -5.50 0.63
CA VAL A 92 16.54 -5.54 -0.06
C VAL A 92 15.75 -6.72 0.50
N GLY A 93 14.54 -6.45 0.97
CA GLY A 93 13.61 -7.44 1.51
C GLY A 93 13.05 -8.37 0.42
N ASN A 94 12.19 -9.28 0.85
CA ASN A 94 11.49 -10.16 -0.08
C ASN A 94 10.49 -9.36 -0.92
N GLU A 95 10.17 -9.91 -2.09
CA GLU A 95 9.12 -9.38 -2.94
C GLU A 95 7.76 -9.48 -2.26
N ILE A 96 7.01 -8.39 -2.30
CA ILE A 96 5.67 -8.23 -1.72
C ILE A 96 4.68 -8.15 -2.87
N ILE A 97 3.73 -9.06 -2.91
CA ILE A 97 2.66 -9.05 -3.92
C ILE A 97 1.59 -8.04 -3.49
N ILE A 98 1.43 -6.97 -4.24
CA ILE A 98 0.39 -5.95 -3.99
C ILE A 98 -0.88 -6.29 -4.76
N SER A 99 -0.74 -6.63 -6.04
CA SER A 99 -1.83 -7.07 -6.90
C SER A 99 -1.32 -8.06 -7.92
N GLU A 100 -1.96 -9.23 -7.98
CA GLU A 100 -1.72 -10.28 -8.96
C GLU A 100 -3.07 -10.76 -9.48
N HIS A 101 -3.47 -10.25 -10.64
CA HIS A 101 -4.76 -10.53 -11.24
C HIS A 101 -4.68 -10.64 -12.75
N ASN A 102 -5.67 -11.32 -13.36
CA ASN A 102 -5.83 -11.33 -14.81
C ASN A 102 -5.90 -9.91 -15.36
N TYR A 103 -5.30 -9.68 -16.53
CA TYR A 103 -5.07 -8.40 -17.17
C TYR A 103 -4.01 -7.55 -16.46
N ASN A 104 -3.72 -6.39 -17.01
CA ASN A 104 -2.60 -5.57 -16.57
C ASN A 104 -2.96 -4.71 -15.36
N GLN A 105 -2.02 -4.65 -14.44
CA GLN A 105 -1.92 -3.67 -13.38
C GLN A 105 -0.68 -2.81 -13.67
N ASN A 106 -0.84 -1.50 -13.69
CA ASN A 106 0.20 -0.58 -14.16
C ASN A 106 0.31 0.68 -13.30
N ASN A 107 1.40 1.42 -13.48
CA ASN A 107 1.61 2.75 -12.93
C ASN A 107 1.37 2.83 -11.40
N PRO A 108 2.09 2.05 -10.60
CA PRO A 108 1.95 2.14 -9.15
C PRO A 108 2.43 3.50 -8.66
N TYR A 109 1.70 4.05 -7.70
CA TYR A 109 2.09 5.21 -6.94
C TYR A 109 2.08 4.88 -5.46
N VAL A 110 3.22 5.03 -4.79
CA VAL A 110 3.36 4.78 -3.35
C VAL A 110 3.55 6.08 -2.59
N TYR A 111 2.93 6.18 -1.42
CA TYR A 111 2.98 7.31 -0.52
C TYR A 111 3.13 6.83 0.93
N TRP A 112 4.01 7.44 1.72
CA TRP A 112 4.13 7.19 3.14
C TRP A 112 3.21 8.13 3.93
N SER A 113 2.29 7.56 4.69
CA SER A 113 1.28 8.31 5.45
C SER A 113 1.76 8.83 6.81
N GLY A 114 2.94 8.40 7.26
CA GLY A 114 3.39 8.55 8.64
C GLY A 114 3.08 7.34 9.52
N GLN A 115 2.31 6.37 9.01
CA GLN A 115 1.93 5.14 9.73
C GLN A 115 1.97 3.89 8.84
N SER A 116 1.72 4.05 7.55
CA SER A 116 1.64 2.97 6.56
C SER A 116 2.03 3.46 5.17
N PHE A 117 2.38 2.53 4.29
CA PHE A 117 2.52 2.81 2.87
C PHE A 117 1.16 2.65 2.17
N MET A 118 0.77 3.69 1.47
CA MET A 118 -0.44 3.74 0.66
C MET A 118 -0.06 3.59 -0.80
N ILE A 119 -0.66 2.62 -1.48
CA ILE A 119 -0.30 2.25 -2.85
C ILE A 119 -1.55 2.33 -3.72
N ALA A 120 -1.50 3.11 -4.80
CA ALA A 120 -2.57 3.18 -5.80
C ALA A 120 -2.01 2.80 -7.17
N TRP A 121 -2.83 2.16 -8.00
CA TRP A 121 -2.42 1.74 -9.33
C TRP A 121 -3.59 1.74 -10.32
N GLU A 122 -3.25 1.65 -11.60
CA GLU A 122 -4.20 1.41 -12.69
C GLU A 122 -4.44 -0.09 -12.84
N ASP A 123 -5.69 -0.49 -12.99
CA ASP A 123 -6.06 -1.89 -13.07
C ASP A 123 -7.07 -2.15 -14.17
N THR A 124 -6.74 -3.05 -15.07
CA THR A 124 -7.59 -3.35 -16.23
C THR A 124 -8.40 -4.64 -16.09
N ARG A 125 -8.48 -5.23 -14.87
CA ARG A 125 -9.18 -6.49 -14.60
C ARG A 125 -10.67 -6.48 -14.97
N ASN A 126 -11.28 -5.31 -15.03
CA ASN A 126 -12.69 -5.13 -15.39
C ASN A 126 -12.91 -4.89 -16.90
N SER A 127 -11.88 -4.96 -17.72
CA SER A 127 -11.97 -4.78 -19.17
C SER A 127 -12.85 -5.86 -19.81
N ILE A 128 -13.70 -5.46 -20.77
CA ILE A 128 -14.61 -6.38 -21.46
C ILE A 128 -14.24 -6.41 -22.94
N GLY A 129 -13.74 -7.54 -23.40
CA GLY A 129 -13.41 -7.78 -24.80
C GLY A 129 -12.24 -6.90 -25.27
N VAL A 130 -12.48 -6.03 -26.26
CA VAL A 130 -11.46 -5.12 -26.82
C VAL A 130 -11.47 -3.74 -26.17
N VAL A 131 -12.38 -3.49 -25.24
CA VAL A 131 -12.45 -2.22 -24.50
C VAL A 131 -11.57 -2.34 -23.28
N ILE A 132 -10.45 -1.62 -23.29
CA ILE A 132 -9.59 -1.47 -22.12
C ILE A 132 -10.23 -0.43 -21.22
N ASP A 133 -10.69 -0.87 -20.05
CA ASP A 133 -11.31 -0.05 -19.02
C ASP A 133 -10.38 -0.10 -17.78
N ALA A 134 -9.57 0.91 -17.62
CA ALA A 134 -8.68 1.02 -16.48
C ALA A 134 -9.40 1.71 -15.33
N ASP A 135 -9.39 1.09 -14.18
CA ASP A 135 -9.90 1.62 -12.91
C ASP A 135 -8.74 1.93 -11.96
N ILE A 136 -8.98 2.77 -10.98
CA ILE A 136 -8.01 2.98 -9.90
C ILE A 136 -8.32 2.05 -8.75
N TYR A 137 -7.28 1.31 -8.33
CA TYR A 137 -7.27 0.45 -7.16
C TYR A 137 -6.29 0.97 -6.13
N PHE A 138 -6.45 0.53 -4.91
CA PHE A 138 -5.71 0.99 -3.75
C PHE A 138 -5.43 -0.16 -2.79
N GLN A 139 -4.26 -0.11 -2.14
CA GLN A 139 -3.84 -1.00 -1.07
C GLN A 139 -3.11 -0.20 0.01
N GLU A 140 -3.21 -0.64 1.23
CA GLU A 140 -2.39 -0.19 2.33
C GLU A 140 -1.46 -1.32 2.77
N TYR A 141 -0.18 -1.01 2.95
CA TYR A 141 0.83 -1.94 3.45
C TYR A 141 1.43 -1.41 4.75
N LYS A 142 1.40 -2.23 5.78
CA LYS A 142 1.87 -1.90 7.11
C LYS A 142 2.34 -3.15 7.83
N ASP A 143 3.48 -3.07 8.54
CA ASP A 143 4.00 -4.11 9.40
C ASP A 143 4.02 -5.51 8.74
N ASP A 144 4.58 -5.57 7.53
CA ASP A 144 4.71 -6.76 6.67
C ASP A 144 3.37 -7.36 6.20
N ALA A 145 2.28 -6.59 6.26
CA ALA A 145 0.96 -7.03 5.86
C ALA A 145 0.22 -6.03 4.95
N ILE A 146 -0.58 -6.56 4.03
CA ILE A 146 -1.54 -5.80 3.24
C ILE A 146 -2.87 -5.72 3.98
N SER A 147 -3.53 -4.55 3.98
CA SER A 147 -4.76 -4.30 4.73
C SER A 147 -6.02 -4.80 4.02
N PHE A 148 -6.03 -4.79 2.68
CA PHE A 148 -7.16 -5.26 1.89
C PHE A 148 -6.89 -6.65 1.31
N PRO A 149 -7.92 -7.42 0.92
CA PRO A 149 -7.73 -8.70 0.22
C PRO A 149 -6.79 -8.55 -0.98
N SER A 150 -6.13 -9.64 -1.38
CA SER A 150 -5.20 -9.60 -2.51
C SER A 150 -5.85 -8.95 -3.73
N GLY A 151 -5.15 -7.96 -4.31
CA GLY A 151 -5.65 -7.16 -5.40
C GLY A 151 -6.31 -5.84 -5.00
N GLY A 152 -6.34 -5.50 -3.70
CA GLY A 152 -6.73 -4.19 -3.21
C GLY A 152 -8.20 -3.83 -3.34
N GLU A 153 -8.54 -2.61 -2.98
CA GLU A 153 -9.87 -2.03 -3.05
C GLU A 153 -10.03 -1.16 -4.30
N LYS A 154 -11.16 -1.31 -5.00
CA LYS A 154 -11.50 -0.48 -6.16
C LYS A 154 -11.99 0.89 -5.70
N ILE A 155 -11.31 1.95 -6.12
CA ILE A 155 -11.65 3.34 -5.78
C ILE A 155 -12.64 3.94 -6.77
N THR A 156 -12.50 3.63 -8.06
CA THR A 156 -13.35 4.20 -9.11
C THR A 156 -14.52 3.29 -9.46
N THR A 157 -15.67 3.88 -9.76
CA THR A 157 -16.92 3.14 -10.05
C THR A 157 -17.51 3.45 -11.42
N PHE A 158 -16.85 4.30 -12.21
CA PHE A 158 -17.34 4.72 -13.50
C PHE A 158 -16.75 3.89 -14.63
N THR A 159 -17.54 3.66 -15.66
CA THR A 159 -17.06 3.10 -16.93
C THR A 159 -16.23 4.13 -17.67
N GLN A 160 -15.28 3.70 -18.43
CA GLN A 160 -14.22 4.46 -19.10
C GLN A 160 -12.96 4.63 -18.24
N LYS A 161 -11.89 4.86 -18.90
CA LYS A 161 -10.53 4.86 -18.40
C LYS A 161 -10.29 5.87 -17.29
N GLN A 162 -9.71 5.40 -16.20
CA GLN A 162 -9.12 6.20 -15.13
C GLN A 162 -7.64 5.81 -15.00
N GLU A 163 -6.77 6.80 -14.97
CA GLU A 163 -5.32 6.60 -15.06
C GLU A 163 -4.53 7.55 -14.15
N ARG A 164 -3.24 7.22 -13.96
CA ARG A 164 -2.24 8.03 -13.28
C ARG A 164 -2.68 8.48 -11.90
N PRO A 165 -2.92 7.53 -11.01
CA PRO A 165 -3.26 7.88 -9.63
C PRO A 165 -2.07 8.54 -8.94
N ILE A 166 -2.38 9.53 -8.11
CA ILE A 166 -1.45 10.09 -7.11
C ILE A 166 -2.17 10.15 -5.76
N ILE A 167 -1.40 10.06 -4.69
CA ILE A 167 -1.91 10.17 -3.32
C ILE A 167 -1.31 11.42 -2.69
N ALA A 168 -2.13 12.20 -2.03
CA ALA A 168 -1.69 13.36 -1.25
C ALA A 168 -2.41 13.41 0.09
N GLN A 169 -1.65 13.65 1.15
CA GLN A 169 -2.19 13.84 2.49
C GLN A 169 -2.63 15.29 2.68
N TYR A 170 -3.77 15.51 3.33
CA TYR A 170 -4.23 16.86 3.68
C TYR A 170 -4.53 17.03 5.19
N SER A 171 -4.54 15.94 5.96
CA SER A 171 -4.51 15.94 7.42
C SER A 171 -3.91 14.63 7.91
N ASP A 172 -3.62 14.50 9.21
CA ASP A 172 -2.87 13.38 9.78
C ASP A 172 -3.43 12.00 9.38
N ASP A 173 -4.76 11.87 9.26
CA ASP A 173 -5.40 10.59 8.91
C ASP A 173 -6.21 10.66 7.62
N SER A 174 -6.07 11.72 6.83
CA SER A 174 -6.91 11.93 5.65
C SER A 174 -6.09 12.20 4.40
N PHE A 175 -6.42 11.47 3.36
CA PHE A 175 -5.75 11.47 2.07
C PHE A 175 -6.75 11.75 0.97
N VAL A 176 -6.25 12.21 -0.14
CA VAL A 176 -6.98 12.26 -1.41
C VAL A 176 -6.22 11.45 -2.43
N ILE A 177 -6.89 10.53 -3.08
CA ILE A 177 -6.43 9.83 -4.27
C ILE A 177 -6.97 10.61 -5.45
N ILE A 178 -6.11 11.09 -6.32
CA ILE A 178 -6.45 11.93 -7.49
C ILE A 178 -6.02 11.18 -8.74
N TRP A 179 -6.83 11.21 -9.79
CA TRP A 179 -6.56 10.53 -11.06
C TRP A 179 -7.04 11.32 -12.26
N GLU A 180 -6.54 10.95 -13.44
CA GLU A 180 -7.07 11.39 -14.73
C GLU A 180 -8.27 10.53 -15.10
N ASP A 181 -9.41 11.18 -15.43
CA ASP A 181 -10.68 10.51 -15.68
C ASP A 181 -11.27 10.93 -17.03
N TYR A 182 -11.62 9.97 -17.83
CA TYR A 182 -12.11 10.18 -19.19
C TYR A 182 -13.65 10.08 -19.34
N ARG A 183 -14.38 9.90 -18.22
CA ARG A 183 -15.84 9.69 -18.20
C ARG A 183 -16.69 10.75 -18.91
N SER A 184 -16.23 11.99 -18.91
CA SER A 184 -17.05 13.11 -19.43
C SER A 184 -16.78 13.47 -20.86
N THR A 185 -15.73 12.94 -21.47
CA THR A 185 -15.25 13.49 -22.75
C THR A 185 -15.53 12.60 -23.93
N GLY A 186 -15.67 11.30 -23.75
CA GLY A 186 -15.76 10.32 -24.83
C GLY A 186 -14.61 10.41 -25.85
N LYS A 187 -13.52 11.12 -25.48
CA LYS A 187 -12.34 11.35 -26.31
C LYS A 187 -11.10 10.99 -25.50
N GLU A 188 -10.27 10.13 -26.05
CA GLU A 188 -9.03 9.63 -25.44
C GLU A 188 -7.99 10.72 -25.07
N PHE A 189 -8.21 11.97 -25.43
CA PHE A 189 -7.24 13.05 -25.26
C PHE A 189 -7.70 14.19 -24.35
N CYS A 190 -8.79 14.02 -23.61
CA CYS A 190 -9.34 15.07 -22.74
C CYS A 190 -9.73 14.49 -21.40
N ALA A 191 -8.74 14.27 -20.53
CA ALA A 191 -9.00 13.88 -19.14
C ALA A 191 -9.46 15.08 -18.30
N ASN A 192 -10.28 14.82 -17.30
CA ASN A 192 -10.50 15.71 -16.18
C ASN A 192 -9.82 15.12 -14.95
N LEU A 193 -9.43 15.97 -14.00
CA LEU A 193 -8.94 15.51 -12.71
C LEU A 193 -10.14 15.21 -11.80
N TYR A 194 -10.15 14.03 -11.23
CA TYR A 194 -11.06 13.61 -10.20
C TYR A 194 -10.28 13.16 -8.98
N GLY A 195 -10.93 13.14 -7.85
CA GLY A 195 -10.32 12.66 -6.61
C GLY A 195 -11.38 12.14 -5.66
N GLN A 196 -10.98 11.22 -4.83
CA GLN A 196 -11.75 10.68 -3.72
C GLN A 196 -10.94 10.83 -2.45
N SER A 197 -11.57 11.39 -1.43
CA SER A 197 -10.97 11.39 -0.11
C SER A 197 -11.02 9.99 0.48
N TYR A 198 -9.91 9.59 1.03
CA TYR A 198 -9.74 8.38 1.81
C TYR A 198 -9.30 8.81 3.20
N THR A 199 -9.94 8.29 4.22
CA THR A 199 -9.46 8.42 5.58
C THR A 199 -8.89 7.07 5.92
N SER A 200 -7.59 6.98 6.18
CA SER A 200 -7.07 5.79 6.84
C SER A 200 -7.81 5.77 8.16
N LEU A 201 -8.60 4.74 8.36
CA LEU A 201 -9.19 4.56 9.69
C LEU A 201 -7.99 4.40 10.61
N PRO A 202 -7.77 5.32 11.59
CA PRO A 202 -6.77 5.06 12.58
C PRO A 202 -7.11 3.67 13.11
N CYS A 203 -6.12 2.77 13.08
CA CYS A 203 -6.31 1.53 13.82
C CYS A 203 -6.50 2.00 15.26
N CYS A 204 -7.73 1.95 15.74
CA CYS A 204 -8.03 2.34 17.10
C CYS A 204 -7.14 1.54 18.03
N PRO A 205 -6.74 2.06 19.18
CA PRO A 205 -5.90 1.33 20.10
C PRO A 205 -6.39 -0.11 20.25
N ILE A 206 -5.50 -1.08 20.18
CA ILE A 206 -5.86 -2.50 20.24
C ILE A 206 -6.84 -2.72 21.41
N GLY A 207 -8.00 -3.29 21.11
CA GLY A 207 -9.08 -3.51 22.05
C GLY A 207 -10.17 -2.44 22.11
N ASP A 208 -10.01 -1.30 21.42
CA ASP A 208 -11.03 -0.26 21.28
C ASP A 208 -11.76 -0.44 19.93
N LEU A 209 -12.73 -1.33 19.89
CA LEU A 209 -13.40 -1.73 18.65
C LEU A 209 -14.49 -0.75 18.20
N ASN A 210 -14.85 0.23 19.01
CA ASN A 210 -15.80 1.28 18.65
C ASN A 210 -15.14 2.65 18.47
N CYS A 211 -13.82 2.73 18.71
CA CYS A 211 -12.99 3.92 18.57
C CYS A 211 -13.51 5.13 19.37
N ASP A 212 -14.04 4.89 20.57
CA ASP A 212 -14.51 5.95 21.46
C ASP A 212 -13.43 6.47 22.42
N GLY A 213 -12.21 5.91 22.33
CA GLY A 213 -11.06 6.26 23.18
C GLY A 213 -11.06 5.56 24.54
N GLY A 214 -11.95 4.58 24.75
CA GLY A 214 -12.07 3.86 26.01
C GLY A 214 -12.24 2.37 25.85
N TRP A 215 -11.49 1.58 26.59
CA TRP A 215 -11.65 0.12 26.65
C TRP A 215 -12.74 -0.25 27.64
N ASN A 216 -13.84 -0.78 27.16
CA ASN A 216 -15.00 -1.07 28.00
C ASN A 216 -15.80 -2.31 27.52
N VAL A 217 -16.93 -2.58 28.17
CA VAL A 217 -17.75 -3.76 27.84
C VAL A 217 -18.33 -3.70 26.42
N LEU A 218 -18.47 -2.51 25.81
CA LEU A 218 -19.01 -2.40 24.45
C LEU A 218 -18.03 -2.98 23.42
N ASP A 219 -16.74 -2.78 23.64
CA ASP A 219 -15.70 -3.36 22.79
C ASP A 219 -15.69 -4.88 22.89
N VAL A 220 -15.79 -5.41 24.13
CA VAL A 220 -15.90 -6.85 24.36
C VAL A 220 -17.11 -7.44 23.64
N VAL A 221 -18.26 -6.77 23.69
CA VAL A 221 -19.49 -7.23 23.03
C VAL A 221 -19.34 -7.16 21.52
N THR A 222 -18.72 -6.10 20.99
CA THR A 222 -18.47 -5.94 19.56
C THR A 222 -17.59 -7.08 19.04
N LEU A 223 -16.45 -7.35 19.71
CA LEU A 223 -15.56 -8.45 19.37
C LEU A 223 -16.25 -9.82 19.46
N ALA A 224 -16.97 -10.07 20.55
CA ALA A 224 -17.65 -11.35 20.73
C ALA A 224 -18.71 -11.60 19.64
N ASN A 225 -19.48 -10.57 19.26
CA ASN A 225 -20.48 -10.69 18.21
C ASN A 225 -19.85 -11.00 16.84
N CYS A 226 -18.78 -10.31 16.48
CA CYS A 226 -18.14 -10.54 15.18
C CYS A 226 -17.44 -11.92 15.12
N VAL A 227 -16.82 -12.38 16.22
CA VAL A 227 -16.23 -13.72 16.30
C VAL A 227 -17.31 -14.80 16.13
N LEU A 228 -18.47 -14.63 16.80
CA LEU A 228 -19.59 -15.56 16.67
C LEU A 228 -20.21 -15.57 15.26
N ALA A 229 -20.26 -14.41 14.61
CA ALA A 229 -20.75 -14.26 13.24
C ALA A 229 -19.72 -14.62 12.17
N ASN A 230 -18.46 -14.81 12.55
CA ASN A 230 -17.31 -15.04 11.66
C ASN A 230 -17.15 -13.92 10.60
N ASN A 231 -17.35 -12.67 11.02
CA ASN A 231 -17.29 -11.50 10.14
C ASN A 231 -16.48 -10.32 10.73
N CYS A 232 -15.53 -10.60 11.63
CA CYS A 232 -14.73 -9.53 12.26
C CYS A 232 -13.97 -8.68 11.26
N ALA A 233 -13.50 -9.25 10.15
CA ALA A 233 -12.82 -8.50 9.08
C ALA A 233 -13.73 -7.46 8.38
N GLU A 234 -15.06 -7.53 8.57
CA GLU A 234 -16.03 -6.57 8.04
C GLU A 234 -16.29 -5.39 8.99
N LEU A 235 -15.72 -5.41 10.19
CA LEU A 235 -15.84 -4.29 11.13
C LEU A 235 -15.04 -3.09 10.66
N GLU A 236 -15.56 -1.90 10.92
CA GLU A 236 -14.90 -0.62 10.62
C GLU A 236 -13.52 -0.50 11.29
N TYR A 237 -13.36 -1.05 12.48
CA TYR A 237 -12.10 -1.06 13.26
C TYR A 237 -11.63 -2.49 13.55
N ALA A 238 -11.68 -3.34 12.54
CA ALA A 238 -11.32 -4.76 12.66
C ALA A 238 -9.93 -4.97 13.27
N CYS A 239 -8.94 -4.16 12.87
CA CYS A 239 -7.57 -4.23 13.35
C CYS A 239 -7.43 -4.12 14.89
N ALA A 240 -8.37 -3.45 15.57
CA ALA A 240 -8.39 -3.38 17.03
C ALA A 240 -8.79 -4.69 17.71
N GLY A 241 -9.28 -5.67 16.95
CA GLY A 241 -9.82 -6.93 17.46
C GLY A 241 -8.83 -8.08 17.57
N ASP A 242 -7.67 -8.00 16.95
CA ASP A 242 -6.60 -8.99 17.06
C ASP A 242 -5.65 -8.63 18.22
N LEU A 243 -6.05 -9.00 19.43
CA LEU A 243 -5.32 -8.60 20.65
C LEU A 243 -4.08 -9.43 20.91
N ASN A 244 -3.97 -10.61 20.31
CA ASN A 244 -2.83 -11.50 20.49
C ASN A 244 -1.82 -11.41 19.31
N GLY A 245 -2.18 -10.72 18.22
CA GLY A 245 -1.33 -10.51 17.05
C GLY A 245 -1.10 -11.78 16.22
N ASP A 246 -2.02 -12.76 16.27
CA ASP A 246 -1.88 -14.01 15.52
C ASP A 246 -2.50 -13.98 14.11
N GLY A 247 -3.08 -12.83 13.73
CA GLY A 247 -3.74 -12.61 12.45
C GLY A 247 -5.15 -13.18 12.36
N GLY A 248 -5.71 -13.66 13.46
CA GLY A 248 -7.04 -14.27 13.51
C GLY A 248 -7.92 -13.70 14.59
N TYR A 249 -9.21 -13.56 14.33
CA TYR A 249 -10.21 -13.15 15.33
C TYR A 249 -10.86 -14.36 15.97
N ASN A 250 -10.60 -14.59 17.25
CA ASN A 250 -11.06 -15.78 17.92
C ASN A 250 -11.33 -15.56 19.42
N VAL A 251 -11.68 -16.63 20.14
CA VAL A 251 -12.01 -16.55 21.56
C VAL A 251 -10.83 -16.09 22.45
N LEU A 252 -9.59 -16.26 21.99
CA LEU A 252 -8.41 -15.82 22.75
C LEU A 252 -8.31 -14.30 22.80
N ASP A 253 -8.69 -13.62 21.73
CA ASP A 253 -8.77 -12.15 21.67
C ASP A 253 -9.85 -11.63 22.61
N ILE A 254 -11.03 -12.28 22.61
CA ILE A 254 -12.11 -11.92 23.55
C ILE A 254 -11.62 -12.05 25.01
N VAL A 255 -10.95 -13.14 25.34
CA VAL A 255 -10.44 -13.38 26.71
C VAL A 255 -9.37 -12.34 27.06
N THR A 256 -8.49 -12.01 26.13
CA THR A 256 -7.46 -10.98 26.30
C THR A 256 -8.08 -9.63 26.56
N LEU A 257 -9.07 -9.23 25.76
CA LEU A 257 -9.80 -7.96 25.92
C LEU A 257 -10.55 -7.90 27.25
N VAL A 258 -11.27 -8.95 27.62
CA VAL A 258 -11.98 -9.03 28.93
C VAL A 258 -11.00 -8.84 30.08
N ASN A 259 -9.87 -9.53 30.04
CA ASN A 259 -8.86 -9.41 31.09
C ASN A 259 -8.28 -7.99 31.19
N CYS A 260 -7.99 -7.35 30.07
CA CYS A 260 -7.48 -5.98 30.09
C CYS A 260 -8.52 -4.99 30.62
N VAL A 261 -9.79 -5.11 30.23
CA VAL A 261 -10.90 -4.25 30.69
C VAL A 261 -11.11 -4.41 32.20
N LEU A 262 -11.16 -5.65 32.70
CA LEU A 262 -11.36 -5.94 34.12
C LEU A 262 -10.21 -5.44 35.00
N ASN A 263 -8.99 -5.46 34.49
CA ASN A 263 -7.81 -5.02 35.25
C ASN A 263 -7.46 -3.55 34.99
N ASN A 264 -8.20 -2.87 34.13
CA ASN A 264 -7.97 -1.48 33.71
C ASN A 264 -6.52 -1.26 33.20
N ASN A 265 -6.00 -2.20 32.41
CA ASN A 265 -4.63 -2.20 31.88
C ASN A 265 -4.57 -2.50 30.37
N CYS A 266 -5.54 -2.00 29.58
CA CYS A 266 -5.60 -2.19 28.13
C CYS A 266 -4.58 -1.37 27.35
N ALA A 267 -4.13 -0.24 27.88
CA ALA A 267 -3.04 0.50 27.29
C ALA A 267 -1.73 -0.29 27.51
N GLY A 268 -1.19 -0.86 26.41
CA GLY A 268 0.11 -1.52 26.37
C GLY A 268 1.26 -0.55 26.55
#